data_831fe6ed14dce7807bab1e2eb724f5a9
#
_entry.id   831fe6ed14dce7807bab1e2eb724f5a9
#
_cell.length_a   1.000
_cell.length_b   1.000
_cell.length_c   1.000
_cell.angle_alpha   90.00
_cell.angle_beta   90.00
_cell.angle_gamma   90.00
#
_symmetry.space_group_name_H-M   'P 1'
#
loop_
_entity.id
_entity.type
_entity.pdbx_description
1 polymer ?
#
loop_
_entity_poly.entity_id
_entity_poly.type
_entity_poly.pdbx_seq_one_letter_code
_entity_poly.pdbx_strand_id
1 'polypeptide(L)'
;MHRIIHTFKKILQLLFNRIFYVAVALMLQLTWLLITAWRLAAYSKYISHVISMISILVVLWIVNKKINPSYKLGWTILILCLPVLGVMLYILFGKSRIAQAIQNKYAQVQEESLPYMKQDPDVARNLEESSQSVAVQSRYIHQYSSFPVHTNTTAEYFQVGDDMFPVLVRELEQAEHYIYIEYFIINDGVMWRTILDILERKATEGVDVRLIYDGFGCLTTLPYHYERFLREKGIQCQVFNPFRPLLNIVQNNRDHRKICVIDGKTGFTGGINLADEYINQKRRFGHWKDTAVILKGEAVWNMTVMFLHMWNVIANSSEPIDHELHLPHHFHPDSFESDGYVQPYSDTPLDGEIVGENVYLNIINRARKYVYICTPYLIIDNEMMTALCLAAKSGVDVRIMTPGIPDKKMVFLLTQSYYEQLLEAGVHIYEYQPGFLHAKSFVCDDEIAVVGTINLDYRSLYLHFENGVWFYKNKVIQDILSDFQETLNYCDPISIDFCRNRNIVIRAFQSILRLFAPLL
;
A
#
# COMPACT_ATOMS: atom_id res chain seq x y z
N MET A 1 20.67 -24.60 35.61
CA MET A 1 20.47 -25.54 34.49
C MET A 1 19.30 -25.15 33.57
N HIS A 2 18.10 -24.91 34.10
CA HIS A 2 16.92 -24.51 33.28
C HIS A 2 17.10 -23.23 32.46
N ARG A 3 17.72 -22.16 32.97
CA ARG A 3 18.00 -20.91 32.23
C ARG A 3 18.96 -21.12 31.06
N ILE A 4 19.98 -21.95 31.25
CA ILE A 4 20.98 -22.23 30.18
C ILE A 4 20.34 -23.03 29.04
N ILE A 5 19.48 -24.01 29.35
CA ILE A 5 18.75 -24.82 28.36
C ILE A 5 17.74 -23.94 27.60
N HIS A 6 17.08 -23.00 28.28
CA HIS A 6 16.13 -22.08 27.63
C HIS A 6 16.84 -21.08 26.70
N THR A 7 18.00 -20.56 27.12
CA THR A 7 18.83 -19.68 26.28
C THR A 7 19.38 -20.43 25.09
N PHE A 8 19.83 -21.67 25.27
CA PHE A 8 20.34 -22.53 24.19
C PHE A 8 19.23 -22.88 23.17
N LYS A 9 18.00 -23.21 23.62
CA LYS A 9 16.85 -23.38 22.73
C LYS A 9 16.50 -22.12 21.94
N LYS A 10 16.54 -20.94 22.58
CA LYS A 10 16.34 -19.67 21.88
C LYS A 10 17.42 -19.39 20.84
N ILE A 11 18.68 -19.65 21.15
CA ILE A 11 19.79 -19.50 20.19
C ILE A 11 19.64 -20.50 19.05
N LEU A 12 19.28 -21.76 19.32
CA LEU A 12 19.02 -22.75 18.27
C LEU A 12 17.85 -22.32 17.37
N GLN A 13 16.75 -21.85 17.97
CA GLN A 13 15.61 -21.34 17.19
C GLN A 13 15.97 -20.12 16.34
N LEU A 14 16.86 -19.24 16.84
CA LEU A 14 17.39 -18.12 16.08
C LEU A 14 18.28 -18.59 14.90
N LEU A 15 19.14 -19.59 15.13
CA LEU A 15 20.02 -20.18 14.12
C LEU A 15 19.26 -20.92 13.02
N PHE A 16 18.08 -21.49 13.33
CA PHE A 16 17.22 -22.16 12.36
C PHE A 16 16.13 -21.25 11.77
N ASN A 17 16.12 -19.94 12.14
CA ASN A 17 15.19 -18.98 11.58
C ASN A 17 15.68 -18.51 10.20
N ARG A 18 14.80 -18.59 9.19
CA ARG A 18 15.10 -18.10 7.83
C ARG A 18 15.59 -16.66 7.78
N ILE A 19 15.12 -15.80 8.71
CA ILE A 19 15.55 -14.40 8.84
C ILE A 19 17.04 -14.33 9.19
N PHE A 20 17.54 -15.22 10.04
CA PHE A 20 18.96 -15.29 10.39
C PHE A 20 19.83 -15.57 9.15
N TYR A 21 19.47 -16.59 8.35
CA TYR A 21 20.21 -16.91 7.13
C TYR A 21 20.17 -15.78 6.11
N VAL A 22 19.02 -15.13 5.99
CA VAL A 22 18.85 -13.96 5.13
C VAL A 22 19.72 -12.80 5.60
N ALA A 23 19.72 -12.48 6.89
CA ALA A 23 20.53 -11.41 7.47
C ALA A 23 22.04 -11.69 7.28
N VAL A 24 22.47 -12.94 7.49
CA VAL A 24 23.86 -13.36 7.26
C VAL A 24 24.23 -13.23 5.78
N ALA A 25 23.39 -13.69 4.87
CA ALA A 25 23.64 -13.57 3.43
C ALA A 25 23.75 -12.10 2.98
N LEU A 26 22.86 -11.23 3.47
CA LEU A 26 22.91 -9.80 3.18
C LEU A 26 24.16 -9.13 3.78
N MET A 27 24.55 -9.48 5.00
CA MET A 27 25.80 -8.99 5.61
C MET A 27 27.03 -9.43 4.83
N LEU A 28 27.09 -10.68 4.38
CA LEU A 28 28.20 -11.17 3.56
C LEU A 28 28.29 -10.44 2.22
N GLN A 29 27.16 -10.20 1.55
CA GLN A 29 27.10 -9.44 0.30
C GLN A 29 27.57 -7.98 0.52
N LEU A 30 27.09 -7.33 1.58
CA LEU A 30 27.51 -5.97 1.91
C LEU A 30 29.00 -5.89 2.24
N THR A 31 29.49 -6.83 3.05
CA THR A 31 30.93 -6.92 3.40
C THR A 31 31.79 -7.10 2.15
N TRP A 32 31.37 -7.99 1.24
CA TRP A 32 32.07 -8.20 -0.03
C TRP A 32 32.10 -6.93 -0.88
N LEU A 33 30.97 -6.19 -0.98
CA LEU A 33 30.90 -4.92 -1.67
C LEU A 33 31.81 -3.85 -1.05
N LEU A 34 31.84 -3.76 0.29
CA LEU A 34 32.69 -2.81 1.01
C LEU A 34 34.18 -3.12 0.80
N ILE A 35 34.59 -4.40 0.90
CA ILE A 35 35.97 -4.83 0.65
C ILE A 35 36.37 -4.53 -0.80
N THR A 36 35.51 -4.81 -1.77
CA THR A 36 35.76 -4.55 -3.18
C THR A 36 35.90 -3.05 -3.44
N ALA A 37 35.00 -2.23 -2.90
CA ALA A 37 35.07 -0.78 -3.00
C ALA A 37 36.35 -0.18 -2.37
N TRP A 38 36.74 -0.71 -1.18
CA TRP A 38 37.96 -0.28 -0.49
C TRP A 38 39.23 -0.66 -1.27
N ARG A 39 39.33 -1.89 -1.79
CA ARG A 39 40.44 -2.30 -2.64
C ARG A 39 40.56 -1.45 -3.90
N LEU A 40 39.45 -1.18 -4.58
CA LEU A 40 39.44 -0.32 -5.77
C LEU A 40 39.90 1.11 -5.44
N ALA A 41 39.50 1.66 -4.31
CA ALA A 41 39.91 3.00 -3.87
C ALA A 41 41.40 3.08 -3.50
N ALA A 42 42.01 1.98 -3.02
CA ALA A 42 43.37 1.95 -2.55
C ALA A 42 44.44 1.83 -3.69
N TYR A 43 44.01 1.41 -4.90
CA TYR A 43 44.96 0.96 -5.92
C TYR A 43 45.65 2.03 -6.77
N SER A 44 45.16 3.30 -6.83
CA SER A 44 45.89 4.40 -7.49
C SER A 44 45.18 5.75 -7.41
N LYS A 45 45.91 6.85 -7.26
CA LYS A 45 45.37 8.24 -7.36
C LYS A 45 44.68 8.49 -8.70
N TYR A 46 45.20 7.95 -9.81
CA TYR A 46 44.62 8.09 -11.15
C TYR A 46 43.25 7.39 -11.26
N ILE A 47 43.14 6.16 -10.71
CA ILE A 47 41.88 5.41 -10.69
C ILE A 47 40.84 6.17 -9.87
N SER A 48 41.23 6.77 -8.74
CA SER A 48 40.33 7.58 -7.91
C SER A 48 39.77 8.80 -8.65
N HIS A 49 40.61 9.50 -9.44
CA HIS A 49 40.16 10.64 -10.24
C HIS A 49 39.19 10.21 -11.36
N VAL A 50 39.48 9.10 -12.04
CA VAL A 50 38.60 8.54 -13.07
C VAL A 50 37.24 8.15 -12.48
N ILE A 51 37.24 7.47 -11.33
CA ILE A 51 35.99 7.08 -10.63
C ILE A 51 35.22 8.33 -10.20
N SER A 52 35.87 9.34 -9.66
CA SER A 52 35.20 10.60 -9.29
C SER A 52 34.57 11.29 -10.50
N MET A 53 35.25 11.30 -11.64
CA MET A 53 34.68 11.84 -12.88
C MET A 53 33.48 11.03 -13.36
N ILE A 54 33.56 9.70 -13.33
CA ILE A 54 32.42 8.82 -13.64
C ILE A 54 31.25 9.09 -12.67
N SER A 55 31.54 9.26 -11.38
CA SER A 55 30.52 9.57 -10.37
C SER A 55 29.77 10.87 -10.67
N ILE A 56 30.49 11.92 -11.07
CA ILE A 56 29.89 13.20 -11.49
C ILE A 56 28.99 12.98 -12.73
N LEU A 57 29.45 12.24 -13.73
CA LEU A 57 28.65 11.93 -14.92
C LEU A 57 27.39 11.14 -14.59
N VAL A 58 27.48 10.16 -13.68
CA VAL A 58 26.33 9.37 -13.21
C VAL A 58 25.34 10.26 -12.45
N VAL A 59 25.85 11.16 -11.60
CA VAL A 59 24.99 12.14 -10.89
C VAL A 59 24.28 13.07 -11.87
N LEU A 60 24.98 13.62 -12.85
CA LEU A 60 24.37 14.46 -13.90
C LEU A 60 23.29 13.70 -14.68
N TRP A 61 23.51 12.42 -14.95
CA TRP A 61 22.52 11.58 -15.60
C TRP A 61 21.30 11.30 -14.69
N ILE A 62 21.51 11.04 -13.38
CA ILE A 62 20.43 10.84 -12.41
C ILE A 62 19.56 12.10 -12.28
N VAL A 63 20.18 13.28 -12.19
CA VAL A 63 19.47 14.56 -12.06
C VAL A 63 18.53 14.82 -13.24
N ASN A 64 18.91 14.37 -14.45
CA ASN A 64 18.09 14.52 -15.66
C ASN A 64 16.98 13.46 -15.80
N LYS A 65 16.90 12.43 -14.93
CA LYS A 65 15.82 11.44 -14.98
C LYS A 65 14.49 12.04 -14.52
N LYS A 66 13.38 11.53 -15.08
CA LYS A 66 12.01 11.83 -14.64
C LYS A 66 11.63 10.92 -13.48
N ILE A 67 12.17 11.16 -12.31
CA ILE A 67 11.86 10.45 -11.05
C ILE A 67 11.72 11.48 -9.93
N ASN A 68 11.08 11.10 -8.82
CA ASN A 68 10.90 11.98 -7.66
C ASN A 68 12.24 12.60 -7.19
N PRO A 69 12.30 13.92 -6.94
CA PRO A 69 13.52 14.63 -6.53
C PRO A 69 14.21 14.06 -5.28
N SER A 70 13.45 13.53 -4.34
CA SER A 70 13.98 12.95 -3.11
C SER A 70 14.85 11.71 -3.37
N TYR A 71 14.46 10.85 -4.32
CA TYR A 71 15.30 9.73 -4.76
C TYR A 71 16.58 10.20 -5.46
N LYS A 72 16.50 11.27 -6.28
CA LYS A 72 17.69 11.86 -6.92
C LYS A 72 18.67 12.35 -5.87
N LEU A 73 18.16 13.06 -4.85
CA LEU A 73 18.98 13.60 -3.77
C LEU A 73 19.68 12.48 -2.99
N GLY A 74 18.96 11.43 -2.58
CA GLY A 74 19.52 10.29 -1.85
C GLY A 74 20.66 9.61 -2.62
N TRP A 75 20.44 9.29 -3.90
CA TRP A 75 21.47 8.70 -4.75
C TRP A 75 22.65 9.64 -4.99
N THR A 76 22.39 10.94 -5.19
CA THR A 76 23.45 11.95 -5.40
C THR A 76 24.37 12.06 -4.19
N ILE A 77 23.80 12.15 -2.98
CA ILE A 77 24.58 12.20 -1.73
C ILE A 77 25.40 10.92 -1.57
N LEU A 78 24.80 9.74 -1.76
CA LEU A 78 25.49 8.46 -1.63
C LEU A 78 26.65 8.33 -2.60
N ILE A 79 26.46 8.71 -3.88
CA ILE A 79 27.48 8.62 -4.93
C ILE A 79 28.62 9.63 -4.69
N LEU A 80 28.31 10.84 -4.25
CA LEU A 80 29.34 11.86 -4.01
C LEU A 80 30.12 11.59 -2.73
N CYS A 81 29.48 11.09 -1.66
CA CYS A 81 30.17 10.73 -0.42
C CYS A 81 31.01 9.44 -0.57
N LEU A 82 30.54 8.48 -1.34
CA LEU A 82 31.16 7.17 -1.52
C LEU A 82 31.23 6.80 -3.02
N PRO A 83 32.12 7.44 -3.81
CA PRO A 83 32.09 7.35 -5.27
C PRO A 83 32.10 5.93 -5.82
N VAL A 84 32.98 5.06 -5.33
CA VAL A 84 33.08 3.66 -5.78
C VAL A 84 31.84 2.87 -5.35
N LEU A 85 31.52 2.91 -4.06
CA LEU A 85 30.40 2.14 -3.49
C LEU A 85 29.07 2.66 -4.02
N GLY A 86 28.86 3.98 -4.06
CA GLY A 86 27.64 4.60 -4.51
C GLY A 86 27.31 4.28 -5.97
N VAL A 87 28.31 4.36 -6.87
CA VAL A 87 28.12 3.98 -8.28
C VAL A 87 27.84 2.48 -8.41
N MET A 88 28.55 1.62 -7.68
CA MET A 88 28.29 0.17 -7.68
C MET A 88 26.87 -0.13 -7.20
N LEU A 89 26.45 0.45 -6.10
CA LEU A 89 25.09 0.28 -5.58
C LEU A 89 24.05 0.80 -6.59
N TYR A 90 24.32 1.93 -7.23
CA TYR A 90 23.41 2.47 -8.23
C TYR A 90 23.30 1.57 -9.48
N ILE A 91 24.40 0.96 -9.94
CA ILE A 91 24.36 0.00 -11.05
C ILE A 91 23.56 -1.26 -10.67
N LEU A 92 23.73 -1.74 -9.43
CA LEU A 92 23.05 -2.93 -8.94
C LEU A 92 21.57 -2.69 -8.62
N PHE A 93 21.24 -1.51 -8.12
CA PHE A 93 19.91 -1.18 -7.57
C PHE A 93 19.16 -0.10 -8.34
N GLY A 94 19.82 0.69 -9.18
CA GLY A 94 19.19 1.80 -9.92
C GLY A 94 18.31 1.40 -11.11
N LYS A 95 18.50 0.20 -11.68
CA LYS A 95 17.62 -0.41 -12.70
C LYS A 95 17.85 -1.93 -12.72
N SER A 96 16.76 -2.70 -12.78
CA SER A 96 16.81 -4.16 -12.91
C SER A 96 16.15 -4.60 -14.23
N ARG A 97 16.81 -5.49 -15.00
CA ARG A 97 16.21 -6.13 -16.17
C ARG A 97 15.01 -7.00 -15.81
N ILE A 98 15.00 -7.57 -14.60
CA ILE A 98 13.89 -8.37 -14.08
C ILE A 98 12.67 -7.46 -13.86
N ALA A 99 12.88 -6.23 -13.36
CA ALA A 99 11.79 -5.25 -13.23
C ALA A 99 11.18 -4.93 -14.60
N GLN A 100 12.00 -4.80 -15.64
CA GLN A 100 11.51 -4.54 -17.01
C GLN A 100 10.66 -5.70 -17.57
N ALA A 101 11.05 -6.95 -17.31
CA ALA A 101 10.27 -8.11 -17.77
C ALA A 101 8.90 -8.20 -17.09
N ILE A 102 8.85 -7.94 -15.77
CA ILE A 102 7.58 -7.88 -15.01
C ILE A 102 6.73 -6.72 -15.49
N GLN A 103 7.33 -5.54 -15.71
CA GLN A 103 6.66 -4.37 -16.25
C GLN A 103 6.01 -4.64 -17.62
N ASN A 104 6.75 -5.24 -18.54
CA ASN A 104 6.24 -5.56 -19.87
C ASN A 104 5.07 -6.55 -19.80
N LYS A 105 5.18 -7.56 -18.93
CA LYS A 105 4.10 -8.53 -18.74
C LYS A 105 2.87 -7.90 -18.11
N TYR A 106 3.04 -7.04 -17.10
CA TYR A 106 1.94 -6.32 -16.49
C TYR A 106 1.22 -5.43 -17.52
N ALA A 107 1.98 -4.67 -18.31
CA ALA A 107 1.42 -3.83 -19.36
C ALA A 107 0.64 -4.65 -20.41
N GLN A 108 1.16 -5.82 -20.81
CA GLN A 108 0.44 -6.72 -21.72
C GLN A 108 -0.89 -7.19 -21.14
N VAL A 109 -0.90 -7.67 -19.90
CA VAL A 109 -2.12 -8.16 -19.21
C VAL A 109 -3.14 -7.02 -19.05
N GLN A 110 -2.65 -5.80 -18.74
CA GLN A 110 -3.50 -4.62 -18.67
C GLN A 110 -4.11 -4.28 -20.04
N GLU A 111 -3.33 -4.30 -21.13
CA GLU A 111 -3.80 -4.02 -22.47
C GLU A 111 -4.88 -5.04 -22.92
N GLU A 112 -4.72 -6.31 -22.59
CA GLU A 112 -5.71 -7.37 -22.85
C GLU A 112 -7.05 -7.12 -22.16
N SER A 113 -7.07 -6.42 -21.03
CA SER A 113 -8.30 -6.11 -20.27
C SER A 113 -9.03 -4.84 -20.74
N LEU A 114 -8.36 -3.90 -21.44
CA LEU A 114 -8.94 -2.61 -21.84
C LEU A 114 -10.31 -2.71 -22.56
N PRO A 115 -10.57 -3.71 -23.43
CA PRO A 115 -11.88 -3.85 -24.06
C PRO A 115 -13.03 -4.06 -23.08
N TYR A 116 -12.74 -4.58 -21.88
CA TYR A 116 -13.69 -4.91 -20.83
C TYR A 116 -13.80 -3.84 -19.73
N MET A 117 -12.92 -2.81 -19.77
CA MET A 117 -12.84 -1.71 -18.80
C MET A 117 -13.37 -0.39 -19.37
N LYS A 118 -14.39 -0.48 -20.23
CA LYS A 118 -14.97 0.70 -20.87
C LYS A 118 -15.82 1.48 -19.86
N GLN A 119 -15.66 2.79 -19.88
CA GLN A 119 -16.54 3.71 -19.15
C GLN A 119 -17.91 3.76 -19.79
N ASP A 120 -18.96 3.56 -18.99
CA ASP A 120 -20.32 3.82 -19.43
C ASP A 120 -20.48 5.32 -19.75
N PRO A 121 -20.88 5.67 -21.01
CA PRO A 121 -21.00 7.07 -21.42
C PRO A 121 -22.09 7.84 -20.66
N ASP A 122 -23.15 7.18 -20.23
CA ASP A 122 -24.24 7.82 -19.50
C ASP A 122 -23.81 8.14 -18.06
N VAL A 123 -23.11 7.21 -17.41
CA VAL A 123 -22.52 7.44 -16.07
C VAL A 123 -21.50 8.59 -16.14
N ALA A 124 -20.64 8.62 -17.13
CA ALA A 124 -19.65 9.69 -17.31
C ALA A 124 -20.32 11.06 -17.54
N ARG A 125 -21.33 11.13 -18.38
CA ARG A 125 -22.10 12.36 -18.67
C ARG A 125 -22.84 12.86 -17.41
N ASN A 126 -23.54 11.98 -16.71
CA ASN A 126 -24.27 12.34 -15.50
C ASN A 126 -23.32 12.85 -14.40
N LEU A 127 -22.14 12.27 -14.28
CA LEU A 127 -21.09 12.75 -13.36
C LEU A 127 -20.62 14.15 -13.77
N GLU A 128 -20.39 14.40 -15.05
CA GLU A 128 -19.95 15.71 -15.56
C GLU A 128 -21.03 16.80 -15.34
N GLU A 129 -22.29 16.46 -15.57
CA GLU A 129 -23.44 17.34 -15.27
C GLU A 129 -23.57 17.62 -13.77
N SER A 130 -23.30 16.62 -12.92
CA SER A 130 -23.31 16.77 -11.47
C SER A 130 -22.19 17.67 -10.95
N SER A 131 -20.96 17.51 -11.46
CA SER A 131 -19.80 18.34 -11.15
C SER A 131 -18.66 18.14 -12.15
N GLN A 132 -18.39 19.15 -12.96
CA GLN A 132 -17.30 19.11 -13.94
C GLN A 132 -15.92 18.86 -13.28
N SER A 133 -15.64 19.47 -12.12
CA SER A 133 -14.35 19.30 -11.44
C SER A 133 -14.16 17.88 -10.87
N VAL A 134 -15.24 17.20 -10.47
CA VAL A 134 -15.23 15.82 -10.01
C VAL A 134 -15.06 14.87 -11.19
N ALA A 135 -15.76 15.13 -12.29
CA ALA A 135 -15.64 14.34 -13.51
C ALA A 135 -14.20 14.35 -14.08
N VAL A 136 -13.48 15.48 -13.94
CA VAL A 136 -12.05 15.56 -14.29
C VAL A 136 -11.21 14.60 -13.44
N GLN A 137 -11.46 14.52 -12.14
CA GLN A 137 -10.74 13.58 -11.26
C GLN A 137 -11.06 12.12 -11.62
N SER A 138 -12.32 11.77 -11.79
CA SER A 138 -12.75 10.44 -12.20
C SER A 138 -12.18 10.04 -13.56
N ARG A 139 -12.16 10.97 -14.51
CA ARG A 139 -11.55 10.77 -15.84
C ARG A 139 -10.05 10.50 -15.72
N TYR A 140 -9.33 11.23 -14.85
CA TYR A 140 -7.92 10.97 -14.57
C TYR A 140 -7.72 9.54 -14.08
N ILE A 141 -8.49 9.09 -13.07
CA ILE A 141 -8.43 7.72 -12.56
C ILE A 141 -8.65 6.72 -13.71
N HIS A 142 -9.72 6.87 -14.48
CA HIS A 142 -10.00 5.96 -15.60
C HIS A 142 -8.89 5.96 -16.65
N GLN A 143 -8.37 7.13 -17.03
CA GLN A 143 -7.36 7.24 -18.10
C GLN A 143 -6.02 6.62 -17.71
N TYR A 144 -5.60 6.74 -16.44
CA TYR A 144 -4.27 6.34 -15.99
C TYR A 144 -4.24 5.03 -15.18
N SER A 145 -5.36 4.61 -14.60
CA SER A 145 -5.47 3.30 -13.96
C SER A 145 -6.34 2.31 -14.74
N SER A 146 -7.05 2.76 -15.79
CA SER A 146 -7.98 1.99 -16.63
C SER A 146 -9.28 1.55 -15.94
N PHE A 147 -9.56 1.99 -14.72
CA PHE A 147 -10.74 1.58 -13.95
C PHE A 147 -11.88 2.59 -14.09
N PRO A 148 -13.05 2.20 -14.66
CA PRO A 148 -14.21 3.09 -14.83
C PRO A 148 -14.92 3.40 -13.53
N VAL A 149 -15.70 4.50 -13.51
CA VAL A 149 -16.62 4.82 -12.43
C VAL A 149 -17.99 4.17 -12.67
N HIS A 150 -18.62 3.74 -11.58
CA HIS A 150 -19.90 3.04 -11.58
C HIS A 150 -20.94 3.73 -10.70
N THR A 151 -22.23 3.50 -11.00
CA THR A 151 -23.36 3.94 -10.17
C THR A 151 -24.13 2.77 -9.57
N ASN A 152 -24.38 1.69 -10.31
CA ASN A 152 -25.14 0.51 -9.88
C ASN A 152 -24.36 -0.32 -8.83
N THR A 153 -24.09 0.30 -7.67
CA THR A 153 -23.26 -0.30 -6.60
C THR A 153 -23.67 0.27 -5.25
N THR A 154 -23.91 -0.61 -4.28
CA THR A 154 -24.04 -0.23 -2.87
C THR A 154 -22.70 -0.34 -2.17
N ALA A 155 -22.50 0.48 -1.14
CA ALA A 155 -21.31 0.45 -0.30
C ALA A 155 -21.71 0.52 1.18
N GLU A 156 -20.92 -0.16 2.03
CA GLU A 156 -20.99 -0.07 3.49
C GLU A 156 -19.59 0.09 4.05
N TYR A 157 -19.45 0.94 5.05
CA TYR A 157 -18.17 1.24 5.70
C TYR A 157 -18.05 0.55 7.05
N PHE A 158 -16.87 0.00 7.34
CA PHE A 158 -16.53 -0.59 8.62
C PHE A 158 -15.46 0.23 9.32
N GLN A 159 -15.78 0.70 10.50
CA GLN A 159 -14.88 1.51 11.32
C GLN A 159 -13.72 0.70 11.90
N VAL A 160 -13.93 -0.60 12.14
CA VAL A 160 -12.95 -1.53 12.73
C VAL A 160 -13.09 -2.92 12.10
N GLY A 161 -12.02 -3.72 12.20
CA GLY A 161 -12.03 -5.08 11.67
C GLY A 161 -12.97 -6.03 12.41
N ASP A 162 -13.27 -5.73 13.66
CA ASP A 162 -14.25 -6.48 14.48
C ASP A 162 -15.63 -6.50 13.81
N ASP A 163 -16.04 -5.40 13.20
CA ASP A 163 -17.34 -5.27 12.52
C ASP A 163 -17.30 -5.87 11.11
N MET A 164 -16.17 -5.74 10.40
CA MET A 164 -16.01 -6.29 9.06
C MET A 164 -15.98 -7.83 9.07
N PHE A 165 -15.29 -8.44 10.02
CA PHE A 165 -14.99 -9.87 9.99
C PHE A 165 -16.23 -10.78 9.98
N PRO A 166 -17.27 -10.56 10.83
CA PRO A 166 -18.51 -11.34 10.77
C PRO A 166 -19.23 -11.23 9.42
N VAL A 167 -19.19 -10.04 8.81
CA VAL A 167 -19.79 -9.81 7.48
C VAL A 167 -19.01 -10.53 6.40
N LEU A 168 -17.67 -10.47 6.43
CA LEU A 168 -16.81 -11.20 5.49
C LEU A 168 -17.07 -12.72 5.57
N VAL A 169 -17.16 -13.29 6.78
CA VAL A 169 -17.47 -14.70 7.00
C VAL A 169 -18.82 -15.05 6.36
N ARG A 170 -19.86 -14.26 6.61
CA ARG A 170 -21.18 -14.49 6.05
C ARG A 170 -21.20 -14.46 4.52
N GLU A 171 -20.50 -13.49 3.91
CA GLU A 171 -20.46 -13.38 2.45
C GLU A 171 -19.65 -14.54 1.82
N LEU A 172 -18.54 -14.97 2.44
CA LEU A 172 -17.76 -16.12 1.99
C LEU A 172 -18.58 -17.43 2.02
N GLU A 173 -19.44 -17.62 3.04
CA GLU A 173 -20.36 -18.75 3.14
C GLU A 173 -21.37 -18.81 2.00
N GLN A 174 -21.72 -17.67 1.41
CA GLN A 174 -22.71 -17.56 0.33
C GLN A 174 -22.11 -17.68 -1.06
N ALA A 175 -20.80 -17.86 -1.19
CA ALA A 175 -20.13 -18.01 -2.47
C ALA A 175 -20.63 -19.24 -3.25
N GLU A 176 -20.94 -19.06 -4.54
CA GLU A 176 -21.46 -20.10 -5.43
C GLU A 176 -20.53 -20.41 -6.61
N HIS A 177 -19.77 -19.41 -7.10
CA HIS A 177 -18.97 -19.52 -8.32
C HIS A 177 -17.47 -19.37 -8.08
N TYR A 178 -17.05 -18.26 -7.47
CA TYR A 178 -15.64 -18.04 -7.19
C TYR A 178 -15.36 -17.14 -5.99
N ILE A 179 -14.21 -17.36 -5.35
CA ILE A 179 -13.66 -16.53 -4.27
C ILE A 179 -12.23 -16.18 -4.64
N TYR A 180 -11.94 -14.88 -4.82
CA TYR A 180 -10.60 -14.36 -5.10
C TYR A 180 -10.11 -13.51 -3.95
N ILE A 181 -8.96 -13.88 -3.39
CA ILE A 181 -8.38 -13.26 -2.19
C ILE A 181 -6.95 -12.83 -2.48
N GLU A 182 -6.64 -11.56 -2.22
CA GLU A 182 -5.32 -10.97 -2.38
C GLU A 182 -4.98 -10.13 -1.16
N TYR A 183 -3.97 -10.57 -0.36
CA TYR A 183 -3.63 -9.90 0.90
C TYR A 183 -2.12 -9.80 1.11
N PHE A 184 -1.70 -8.66 1.69
CA PHE A 184 -0.29 -8.43 2.04
C PHE A 184 0.16 -9.30 3.21
N ILE A 185 -0.65 -9.41 4.29
CA ILE A 185 -0.35 -10.23 5.46
C ILE A 185 -1.47 -11.25 5.70
N ILE A 186 -1.06 -12.50 5.85
CA ILE A 186 -1.87 -13.58 6.41
C ILE A 186 -1.09 -14.12 7.62
N ASN A 187 -1.76 -14.24 8.77
CA ASN A 187 -1.15 -14.78 9.98
C ASN A 187 -2.07 -15.84 10.61
N ASP A 188 -1.48 -16.94 11.03
CA ASP A 188 -2.23 -18.01 11.69
C ASP A 188 -2.87 -17.49 13.00
N GLY A 189 -4.18 -17.66 13.11
CA GLY A 189 -5.00 -17.18 14.22
C GLY A 189 -6.46 -17.49 14.01
N VAL A 190 -7.33 -16.93 14.84
CA VAL A 190 -8.79 -17.14 14.79
C VAL A 190 -9.35 -16.67 13.44
N MET A 191 -8.99 -15.44 13.02
CA MET A 191 -9.47 -14.86 11.77
C MET A 191 -9.12 -15.73 10.56
N TRP A 192 -7.83 -16.05 10.41
CA TRP A 192 -7.38 -16.82 9.24
C TRP A 192 -7.91 -18.24 9.23
N ARG A 193 -7.92 -18.95 10.37
CA ARG A 193 -8.42 -20.33 10.43
C ARG A 193 -9.90 -20.41 10.07
N THR A 194 -10.71 -19.48 10.57
CA THR A 194 -12.14 -19.42 10.21
C THR A 194 -12.33 -19.23 8.70
N ILE A 195 -11.57 -18.30 8.09
CA ILE A 195 -11.63 -18.09 6.65
C ILE A 195 -11.15 -19.33 5.91
N LEU A 196 -10.01 -19.92 6.30
CA LEU A 196 -9.44 -21.09 5.64
C LEU A 196 -10.39 -22.29 5.65
N ASP A 197 -11.08 -22.53 6.75
CA ASP A 197 -12.06 -23.63 6.86
C ASP A 197 -13.22 -23.43 5.86
N ILE A 198 -13.66 -22.19 5.65
CA ILE A 198 -14.68 -21.87 4.63
C ILE A 198 -14.13 -22.09 3.22
N LEU A 199 -12.92 -21.57 2.94
CA LEU A 199 -12.29 -21.69 1.63
C LEU A 199 -12.06 -23.15 1.21
N GLU A 200 -11.61 -24.01 2.15
CA GLU A 200 -11.41 -25.43 1.91
C GLU A 200 -12.75 -26.13 1.58
N ARG A 201 -13.80 -25.83 2.34
CA ARG A 201 -15.13 -26.38 2.08
C ARG A 201 -15.68 -25.89 0.73
N LYS A 202 -15.61 -24.61 0.43
CA LYS A 202 -16.06 -24.03 -0.84
C LYS A 202 -15.29 -24.60 -2.04
N ALA A 203 -13.98 -24.79 -1.93
CA ALA A 203 -13.19 -25.48 -2.95
C ALA A 203 -13.67 -26.94 -3.17
N THR A 204 -14.01 -27.64 -2.10
CA THR A 204 -14.58 -29.01 -2.19
C THR A 204 -15.97 -29.03 -2.82
N GLU A 205 -16.76 -27.96 -2.64
CA GLU A 205 -18.07 -27.77 -3.28
C GLU A 205 -17.95 -27.39 -4.78
N GLY A 206 -16.74 -27.16 -5.29
CA GLY A 206 -16.47 -26.83 -6.70
C GLY A 206 -16.37 -25.32 -7.00
N VAL A 207 -16.37 -24.47 -5.98
CA VAL A 207 -16.13 -23.03 -6.13
C VAL A 207 -14.66 -22.78 -6.53
N ASP A 208 -14.39 -21.90 -7.51
CA ASP A 208 -13.02 -21.51 -7.91
C ASP A 208 -12.39 -20.60 -6.85
N VAL A 209 -11.60 -21.18 -5.95
CA VAL A 209 -10.94 -20.44 -4.87
C VAL A 209 -9.49 -20.14 -5.25
N ARG A 210 -9.19 -18.84 -5.42
CA ARG A 210 -7.83 -18.36 -5.73
C ARG A 210 -7.32 -17.39 -4.66
N LEU A 211 -6.07 -17.59 -4.25
CA LEU A 211 -5.43 -16.78 -3.23
C LEU A 211 -4.05 -16.30 -3.66
N ILE A 212 -3.81 -14.99 -3.50
CA ILE A 212 -2.50 -14.36 -3.62
C ILE A 212 -2.09 -13.82 -2.25
N TYR A 213 -0.83 -14.06 -1.84
CA TYR A 213 -0.24 -13.37 -0.70
C TYR A 213 1.16 -12.84 -1.01
N ASP A 214 1.55 -11.75 -0.34
CA ASP A 214 2.89 -11.18 -0.51
C ASP A 214 3.94 -12.03 0.23
N GLY A 215 5.02 -12.40 -0.47
CA GLY A 215 6.06 -13.25 0.08
C GLY A 215 6.91 -12.59 1.18
N PHE A 216 6.96 -11.26 1.27
CA PHE A 216 7.63 -10.53 2.35
C PHE A 216 6.67 -10.25 3.52
N GLY A 217 5.44 -9.82 3.22
CA GLY A 217 4.40 -9.59 4.23
C GLY A 217 4.13 -10.84 5.06
N CYS A 218 4.17 -12.01 4.43
CA CYS A 218 3.96 -13.31 5.08
C CYS A 218 5.26 -14.02 5.50
N LEU A 219 6.43 -13.38 5.39
CA LEU A 219 7.73 -14.00 5.64
C LEU A 219 7.87 -14.63 7.05
N THR A 220 7.28 -13.99 8.05
CA THR A 220 7.38 -14.40 9.47
C THR A 220 6.08 -14.96 10.03
N THR A 221 4.99 -14.85 9.28
CA THR A 221 3.64 -15.16 9.76
C THR A 221 3.13 -16.50 9.22
N LEU A 222 3.63 -16.95 8.06
CA LEU A 222 3.28 -18.24 7.48
C LEU A 222 4.48 -19.20 7.42
N PRO A 223 4.25 -20.53 7.47
CA PRO A 223 5.27 -21.55 7.22
C PRO A 223 5.89 -21.43 5.83
N TYR A 224 7.10 -21.98 5.67
CA TYR A 224 7.74 -22.08 4.37
C TYR A 224 6.96 -23.02 3.44
N HIS A 225 6.76 -22.61 2.17
CA HIS A 225 5.95 -23.32 1.18
C HIS A 225 4.46 -23.49 1.58
N TYR A 226 3.89 -22.52 2.27
CA TYR A 226 2.49 -22.54 2.68
C TYR A 226 1.53 -22.63 1.48
N GLU A 227 1.94 -22.15 0.32
CA GLU A 227 1.19 -22.26 -0.93
C GLU A 227 0.92 -23.73 -1.35
N ARG A 228 1.81 -24.65 -0.98
CA ARG A 228 1.60 -26.09 -1.25
C ARG A 228 0.52 -26.67 -0.36
N PHE A 229 0.56 -26.34 0.93
CA PHE A 229 -0.46 -26.74 1.89
C PHE A 229 -1.87 -26.26 1.46
N LEU A 230 -1.98 -25.02 0.94
CA LEU A 230 -3.25 -24.51 0.44
C LEU A 230 -3.72 -25.25 -0.82
N ARG A 231 -2.80 -25.58 -1.74
CA ARG A 231 -3.13 -26.37 -2.95
C ARG A 231 -3.59 -27.80 -2.61
N GLU A 232 -3.02 -28.42 -1.58
CA GLU A 232 -3.47 -29.74 -1.08
C GLU A 232 -4.92 -29.70 -0.55
N LYS A 233 -5.40 -28.51 -0.13
CA LYS A 233 -6.78 -28.24 0.29
C LYS A 233 -7.71 -27.82 -0.87
N GLY A 234 -7.25 -27.90 -2.12
CA GLY A 234 -8.04 -27.49 -3.29
C GLY A 234 -8.02 -25.98 -3.58
N ILE A 235 -7.31 -25.17 -2.79
CA ILE A 235 -7.20 -23.72 -2.96
C ILE A 235 -6.06 -23.41 -3.92
N GLN A 236 -6.33 -22.79 -5.07
CA GLN A 236 -5.27 -22.32 -5.97
C GLN A 236 -4.53 -21.15 -5.31
N CYS A 237 -3.22 -21.27 -5.14
CA CYS A 237 -2.44 -20.27 -4.44
C CYS A 237 -1.20 -19.83 -5.21
N GLN A 238 -0.97 -18.52 -5.25
CA GLN A 238 0.23 -17.88 -5.79
C GLN A 238 0.89 -17.00 -4.72
N VAL A 239 2.24 -16.86 -4.80
CA VAL A 239 3.01 -16.00 -3.90
C VAL A 239 3.58 -14.84 -4.71
N PHE A 240 3.16 -13.62 -4.37
CA PHE A 240 3.73 -12.44 -4.99
C PHE A 240 5.15 -12.21 -4.48
N ASN A 241 6.09 -12.03 -5.40
CA ASN A 241 7.49 -11.65 -5.17
C ASN A 241 8.10 -12.35 -3.93
N PRO A 242 8.22 -13.70 -3.95
CA PRO A 242 8.70 -14.46 -2.81
C PRO A 242 10.08 -13.96 -2.40
N PHE A 243 10.28 -13.77 -1.09
CA PHE A 243 11.50 -13.20 -0.58
C PHE A 243 12.70 -14.13 -0.85
N ARG A 244 13.68 -13.60 -1.58
CA ARG A 244 14.97 -14.22 -1.85
C ARG A 244 16.06 -13.41 -1.15
N PRO A 245 17.05 -14.03 -0.47
CA PRO A 245 18.13 -13.31 0.21
C PRO A 245 19.16 -12.77 -0.78
N LEU A 246 18.71 -11.99 -1.75
CA LEU A 246 19.54 -11.31 -2.75
C LEU A 246 19.25 -9.81 -2.66
N LEU A 247 20.32 -9.00 -2.66
CA LEU A 247 20.19 -7.56 -2.80
C LEU A 247 19.66 -7.24 -4.22
N ASN A 248 18.36 -7.10 -4.35
CA ASN A 248 17.71 -6.79 -5.63
C ASN A 248 16.58 -5.77 -5.40
N ILE A 249 16.53 -4.73 -6.24
CA ILE A 249 15.54 -3.65 -6.15
C ILE A 249 14.11 -4.16 -6.36
N VAL A 250 13.90 -5.21 -7.15
CA VAL A 250 12.59 -5.84 -7.37
C VAL A 250 11.98 -6.35 -6.06
N GLN A 251 12.81 -6.66 -5.06
CA GLN A 251 12.34 -7.05 -3.73
C GLN A 251 11.65 -5.89 -2.97
N ASN A 252 11.80 -4.64 -3.40
CA ASN A 252 11.12 -3.49 -2.80
C ASN A 252 9.67 -3.34 -3.25
N ASN A 253 9.33 -3.83 -4.46
CA ASN A 253 7.96 -3.79 -4.93
C ASN A 253 7.15 -4.85 -4.19
N ARG A 254 6.10 -4.43 -3.49
CA ARG A 254 5.22 -5.31 -2.69
C ARG A 254 3.79 -5.17 -3.14
N ASP A 255 3.06 -6.26 -3.02
CA ASP A 255 1.63 -6.25 -3.19
C ASP A 255 0.96 -5.92 -1.85
N HIS A 256 0.64 -4.64 -1.68
CA HIS A 256 0.06 -4.15 -0.43
C HIS A 256 -1.47 -4.07 -0.49
N ARG A 257 -2.08 -4.57 -1.54
CA ARG A 257 -3.53 -4.61 -1.71
C ARG A 257 -4.18 -5.59 -0.72
N LYS A 258 -5.43 -5.35 -0.40
CA LYS A 258 -6.30 -6.21 0.37
C LYS A 258 -7.61 -6.28 -0.37
N ILE A 259 -7.80 -7.34 -1.11
CA ILE A 259 -8.96 -7.55 -1.97
C ILE A 259 -9.56 -8.91 -1.66
N CYS A 260 -10.87 -8.94 -1.42
CA CYS A 260 -11.64 -10.17 -1.44
C CYS A 260 -12.83 -9.97 -2.37
N VAL A 261 -12.92 -10.76 -3.43
CA VAL A 261 -14.04 -10.73 -4.39
C VAL A 261 -14.77 -12.05 -4.29
N ILE A 262 -16.09 -11.99 -4.23
CA ILE A 262 -16.99 -13.14 -4.14
C ILE A 262 -18.01 -13.02 -5.28
N ASP A 263 -18.02 -13.98 -6.18
CA ASP A 263 -18.93 -14.11 -7.32
C ASP A 263 -19.09 -12.83 -8.17
N GLY A 264 -18.05 -12.00 -8.23
CA GLY A 264 -18.06 -10.74 -8.99
C GLY A 264 -19.09 -9.70 -8.56
N LYS A 265 -19.86 -9.98 -7.52
CA LYS A 265 -20.91 -9.09 -7.01
C LYS A 265 -20.59 -8.46 -5.66
N THR A 266 -19.77 -9.12 -4.84
CA THR A 266 -19.38 -8.65 -3.51
C THR A 266 -17.87 -8.48 -3.46
N GLY A 267 -17.40 -7.29 -3.04
CA GLY A 267 -15.98 -6.97 -2.92
C GLY A 267 -15.65 -6.30 -1.60
N PHE A 268 -14.59 -6.76 -0.91
CA PHE A 268 -14.05 -6.13 0.29
C PHE A 268 -12.68 -5.55 -0.01
N THR A 269 -12.43 -4.35 0.49
CA THR A 269 -11.09 -3.74 0.51
C THR A 269 -10.94 -2.75 1.67
N GLY A 270 -9.71 -2.33 1.95
CA GLY A 270 -9.36 -1.41 3.03
C GLY A 270 -7.97 -1.67 3.59
N GLY A 271 -7.70 -1.22 4.83
CA GLY A 271 -6.40 -1.40 5.47
C GLY A 271 -6.22 -2.75 6.16
N ILE A 272 -7.30 -3.49 6.41
CA ILE A 272 -7.36 -4.69 7.25
C ILE A 272 -6.70 -5.87 6.57
N ASN A 273 -5.69 -6.50 7.22
CA ASN A 273 -5.09 -7.76 6.79
C ASN A 273 -5.75 -8.96 7.50
N LEU A 274 -5.41 -10.18 7.08
CA LEU A 274 -5.96 -11.41 7.66
C LEU A 274 -5.11 -11.87 8.86
N ALA A 275 -5.27 -11.17 10.00
CA ALA A 275 -4.57 -11.48 11.24
C ALA A 275 -5.35 -10.97 12.46
N ASP A 276 -5.22 -11.68 13.58
CA ASP A 276 -6.00 -11.46 14.81
C ASP A 276 -5.85 -10.08 15.44
N GLU A 277 -4.72 -9.39 15.21
CA GLU A 277 -4.55 -8.01 15.65
C GLU A 277 -5.52 -7.04 14.98
N TYR A 278 -5.91 -7.28 13.72
CA TYR A 278 -6.83 -6.42 12.96
C TYR A 278 -8.29 -6.55 13.41
N ILE A 279 -8.64 -7.64 14.09
CA ILE A 279 -9.96 -7.87 14.68
C ILE A 279 -9.90 -7.81 16.22
N ASN A 280 -8.89 -7.17 16.79
CA ASN A 280 -8.65 -6.95 18.21
C ASN A 280 -8.68 -8.23 19.10
N GLN A 281 -8.62 -9.43 18.53
CA GLN A 281 -8.50 -10.70 19.26
C GLN A 281 -7.08 -10.89 19.82
N LYS A 282 -6.10 -10.14 19.29
CA LYS A 282 -4.73 -10.13 19.78
C LYS A 282 -4.25 -8.70 20.00
N ARG A 283 -4.03 -8.35 21.27
CA ARG A 283 -3.52 -7.03 21.63
C ARG A 283 -2.02 -6.92 21.37
N ARG A 284 -1.62 -6.18 20.30
CA ARG A 284 -0.20 -6.02 19.93
C ARG A 284 0.33 -4.62 20.23
N PHE A 285 -0.40 -3.57 19.82
CA PHE A 285 -0.05 -2.16 20.02
C PHE A 285 -1.25 -1.36 20.55
N GLY A 286 -1.94 -1.88 21.55
CA GLY A 286 -3.20 -1.34 22.05
C GLY A 286 -4.38 -1.77 21.17
N HIS A 287 -5.40 -0.92 21.08
CA HIS A 287 -6.53 -1.10 20.17
C HIS A 287 -6.08 -0.87 18.73
N TRP A 288 -6.42 -1.79 17.83
CA TRP A 288 -6.09 -1.69 16.40
C TRP A 288 -7.26 -1.07 15.66
N LYS A 289 -7.08 0.18 15.23
CA LYS A 289 -8.07 0.94 14.47
C LYS A 289 -7.72 0.89 12.99
N ASP A 290 -8.46 0.10 12.22
CA ASP A 290 -8.32 0.01 10.77
C ASP A 290 -9.68 -0.12 10.11
N THR A 291 -9.79 0.33 8.87
CA THR A 291 -11.06 0.51 8.19
C THR A 291 -11.15 -0.32 6.92
N ALA A 292 -12.38 -0.67 6.56
CA ALA A 292 -12.68 -1.36 5.30
C ALA A 292 -14.01 -0.89 4.72
N VAL A 293 -14.24 -1.25 3.45
CA VAL A 293 -15.52 -1.11 2.77
C VAL A 293 -15.91 -2.43 2.12
N ILE A 294 -17.20 -2.72 2.11
CA ILE A 294 -17.81 -3.72 1.26
C ILE A 294 -18.53 -3.01 0.12
N LEU A 295 -18.36 -3.49 -1.08
CA LEU A 295 -19.08 -3.06 -2.28
C LEU A 295 -19.95 -4.22 -2.77
N LYS A 296 -21.18 -3.92 -3.23
CA LYS A 296 -22.05 -4.89 -3.91
C LYS A 296 -22.57 -4.26 -5.20
N GLY A 297 -22.26 -4.88 -6.33
CA GLY A 297 -22.71 -4.44 -7.64
C GLY A 297 -21.57 -4.27 -8.65
N GLU A 298 -21.81 -3.45 -9.67
CA GLU A 298 -20.95 -3.34 -10.85
C GLU A 298 -19.50 -2.88 -10.56
N ALA A 299 -19.28 -2.03 -9.55
CA ALA A 299 -17.94 -1.57 -9.20
C ALA A 299 -17.02 -2.69 -8.72
N VAL A 300 -17.55 -3.84 -8.30
CA VAL A 300 -16.76 -5.03 -7.93
C VAL A 300 -16.01 -5.60 -9.14
N TRP A 301 -16.47 -5.32 -10.36
CA TRP A 301 -15.74 -5.66 -11.58
C TRP A 301 -14.33 -5.09 -11.59
N ASN A 302 -14.15 -3.84 -11.19
CA ASN A 302 -12.82 -3.24 -11.09
C ASN A 302 -11.91 -4.05 -10.18
N MET A 303 -12.41 -4.50 -9.02
CA MET A 303 -11.65 -5.30 -8.06
C MET A 303 -11.34 -6.71 -8.61
N THR A 304 -12.28 -7.30 -9.35
CA THR A 304 -12.09 -8.60 -10.02
C THR A 304 -10.95 -8.51 -11.03
N VAL A 305 -10.95 -7.47 -11.86
CA VAL A 305 -9.89 -7.25 -12.86
C VAL A 305 -8.54 -6.97 -12.19
N MET A 306 -8.50 -6.20 -11.09
CA MET A 306 -7.26 -5.99 -10.31
C MET A 306 -6.64 -7.32 -9.86
N PHE A 307 -7.45 -8.21 -9.30
CA PHE A 307 -7.00 -9.54 -8.89
C PHE A 307 -6.52 -10.37 -10.09
N LEU A 308 -7.31 -10.44 -11.16
CA LEU A 308 -6.97 -11.22 -12.36
C LEU A 308 -5.69 -10.74 -13.02
N HIS A 309 -5.43 -9.43 -13.07
CA HIS A 309 -4.16 -8.88 -13.55
C HIS A 309 -2.98 -9.44 -12.76
N MET A 310 -3.03 -9.35 -11.43
CA MET A 310 -1.93 -9.83 -10.59
C MET A 310 -1.80 -11.35 -10.68
N TRP A 311 -2.90 -12.08 -10.68
CA TRP A 311 -2.90 -13.53 -10.83
C TRP A 311 -2.15 -13.97 -12.09
N ASN A 312 -2.46 -13.35 -13.24
CA ASN A 312 -1.86 -13.72 -14.53
C ASN A 312 -0.39 -13.31 -14.63
N VAL A 313 -0.02 -12.17 -14.04
CA VAL A 313 1.37 -11.73 -13.98
C VAL A 313 2.23 -12.72 -13.17
N ILE A 314 1.73 -13.21 -12.03
CA ILE A 314 2.49 -14.10 -11.13
C ILE A 314 2.50 -15.54 -11.67
N ALA A 315 1.37 -16.05 -12.15
CA ALA A 315 1.22 -17.42 -12.62
C ALA A 315 2.16 -17.74 -13.79
N ASN A 316 2.70 -16.71 -14.44
CA ASN A 316 3.50 -16.84 -15.66
C ASN A 316 2.80 -17.69 -16.73
N SER A 317 1.45 -17.67 -16.71
CA SER A 317 0.63 -18.31 -17.72
C SER A 317 0.82 -17.63 -19.07
N SER A 318 0.90 -18.43 -20.13
CA SER A 318 0.80 -17.97 -21.50
C SER A 318 -0.64 -17.89 -21.98
N GLU A 319 -1.59 -18.43 -21.20
CA GLU A 319 -3.00 -18.37 -21.50
C GLU A 319 -3.55 -17.00 -21.09
N PRO A 320 -4.22 -16.28 -22.02
CA PRO A 320 -4.88 -15.02 -21.70
C PRO A 320 -6.02 -15.27 -20.70
N ILE A 321 -6.33 -14.24 -19.91
CA ILE A 321 -7.50 -14.25 -19.03
C ILE A 321 -8.74 -14.22 -19.90
N ASP A 322 -9.66 -15.16 -19.69
CA ASP A 322 -11.00 -15.06 -20.27
C ASP A 322 -11.85 -14.11 -19.41
N HIS A 323 -11.74 -12.82 -19.71
CA HIS A 323 -12.50 -11.78 -19.01
C HIS A 323 -14.01 -11.94 -19.25
N GLU A 324 -14.43 -12.50 -20.38
CA GLU A 324 -15.84 -12.71 -20.72
C GLU A 324 -16.54 -13.60 -19.67
N LEU A 325 -15.86 -14.66 -19.19
CA LEU A 325 -16.40 -15.54 -18.15
C LEU A 325 -16.62 -14.89 -16.80
N HIS A 326 -16.00 -13.72 -16.56
CA HIS A 326 -16.04 -13.02 -15.27
C HIS A 326 -16.89 -11.75 -15.30
N LEU A 327 -17.53 -11.45 -16.43
CA LEU A 327 -18.35 -10.24 -16.54
C LEU A 327 -19.50 -10.23 -15.54
N PRO A 328 -19.80 -9.08 -14.92
CA PRO A 328 -20.80 -8.95 -13.88
C PRO A 328 -22.18 -9.54 -14.22
N HIS A 329 -22.65 -9.35 -15.44
CA HIS A 329 -23.97 -9.82 -15.89
C HIS A 329 -24.14 -11.35 -15.85
N HIS A 330 -23.06 -12.12 -15.72
CA HIS A 330 -23.14 -13.57 -15.52
C HIS A 330 -23.47 -13.95 -14.07
N PHE A 331 -23.17 -13.09 -13.11
CA PHE A 331 -23.22 -13.40 -11.68
C PHE A 331 -24.26 -12.59 -10.91
N HIS A 332 -24.59 -11.37 -11.40
CA HIS A 332 -25.57 -10.50 -10.74
C HIS A 332 -26.35 -9.67 -11.78
N PRO A 333 -27.37 -10.27 -12.42
CA PRO A 333 -28.21 -9.56 -13.37
C PRO A 333 -29.06 -8.45 -12.73
N ASP A 334 -29.18 -8.46 -11.40
CA ASP A 334 -30.05 -7.57 -10.66
C ASP A 334 -29.48 -6.16 -10.56
N SER A 335 -30.39 -5.19 -10.44
CA SER A 335 -30.08 -3.81 -10.13
C SER A 335 -29.82 -3.67 -8.62
N PHE A 336 -28.77 -2.94 -8.26
CA PHE A 336 -28.48 -2.56 -6.88
C PHE A 336 -28.98 -1.15 -6.61
N GLU A 337 -29.39 -0.86 -5.38
CA GLU A 337 -29.66 0.51 -4.98
C GLU A 337 -28.36 1.32 -5.12
N SER A 338 -28.39 2.33 -5.99
CA SER A 338 -27.24 3.20 -6.21
C SER A 338 -27.40 4.46 -5.40
N ASP A 339 -26.35 4.84 -4.68
CA ASP A 339 -26.26 6.09 -3.94
C ASP A 339 -24.94 6.79 -4.30
N GLY A 340 -24.97 7.58 -5.36
CA GLY A 340 -23.80 8.28 -5.88
C GLY A 340 -22.89 7.43 -6.78
N TYR A 341 -21.59 7.75 -6.77
CA TYR A 341 -20.59 7.18 -7.67
C TYR A 341 -19.50 6.46 -6.89
N VAL A 342 -19.08 5.32 -7.40
CA VAL A 342 -18.06 4.45 -6.80
C VAL A 342 -17.03 4.08 -7.86
N GLN A 343 -15.75 4.32 -7.58
CA GLN A 343 -14.65 4.01 -8.51
C GLN A 343 -13.49 3.35 -7.77
N PRO A 344 -13.48 2.00 -7.66
CA PRO A 344 -12.30 1.28 -7.23
C PRO A 344 -11.19 1.45 -8.26
N TYR A 345 -9.97 1.77 -7.80
CA TYR A 345 -8.80 1.97 -8.65
C TYR A 345 -7.57 1.31 -8.06
N SER A 346 -6.62 0.97 -8.92
CA SER A 346 -5.32 0.43 -8.54
C SER A 346 -4.21 1.42 -8.84
N ASP A 347 -3.17 1.38 -8.05
CA ASP A 347 -1.90 2.03 -8.28
C ASP A 347 -0.80 0.98 -8.46
N THR A 348 0.14 1.21 -9.37
CA THR A 348 1.22 0.28 -9.68
C THR A 348 2.56 1.01 -9.80
N PRO A 349 3.65 0.48 -9.21
CA PRO A 349 4.97 1.08 -9.34
C PRO A 349 5.62 0.83 -10.71
N LEU A 350 4.92 0.23 -11.67
CA LEU A 350 5.51 -0.28 -12.92
C LEU A 350 5.29 0.62 -14.14
N ASP A 351 4.27 1.47 -14.15
CA ASP A 351 3.92 2.31 -15.30
C ASP A 351 4.55 3.72 -15.26
N GLY A 352 5.01 4.15 -14.08
CA GLY A 352 5.63 5.46 -13.86
C GLY A 352 4.62 6.57 -13.58
N GLU A 353 3.33 6.25 -13.46
CA GLU A 353 2.29 7.14 -12.96
C GLU A 353 2.03 6.84 -11.48
N ILE A 354 1.76 7.86 -10.68
CA ILE A 354 1.52 7.77 -9.23
C ILE A 354 0.05 8.08 -8.95
N VAL A 355 -0.82 7.16 -9.38
CA VAL A 355 -2.26 7.39 -9.36
C VAL A 355 -2.77 7.66 -7.96
N GLY A 356 -2.31 6.90 -6.96
CA GLY A 356 -2.72 7.05 -5.57
C GLY A 356 -2.42 8.43 -5.01
N GLU A 357 -1.21 8.93 -5.19
CA GLU A 357 -0.81 10.27 -4.76
C GLU A 357 -1.58 11.36 -5.48
N ASN A 358 -1.71 11.23 -6.82
CA ASN A 358 -2.43 12.21 -7.63
C ASN A 358 -3.92 12.29 -7.28
N VAL A 359 -4.55 11.18 -6.91
CA VAL A 359 -5.94 11.18 -6.39
C VAL A 359 -6.01 11.98 -5.09
N TYR A 360 -5.08 11.78 -4.16
CA TYR A 360 -5.04 12.54 -2.90
C TYR A 360 -4.75 14.02 -3.13
N LEU A 361 -3.79 14.36 -3.99
CA LEU A 361 -3.49 15.75 -4.38
C LEU A 361 -4.70 16.44 -5.01
N ASN A 362 -5.44 15.75 -5.87
CA ASN A 362 -6.67 16.27 -6.46
C ASN A 362 -7.73 16.58 -5.39
N ILE A 363 -7.93 15.71 -4.40
CA ILE A 363 -8.87 15.94 -3.30
C ILE A 363 -8.45 17.16 -2.48
N ILE A 364 -7.18 17.24 -2.06
CA ILE A 364 -6.66 18.34 -1.25
C ILE A 364 -6.76 19.67 -2.00
N ASN A 365 -6.37 19.73 -3.28
CA ASN A 365 -6.37 20.95 -4.08
C ASN A 365 -7.79 21.46 -4.41
N ARG A 366 -8.78 20.58 -4.35
CA ARG A 366 -10.17 20.98 -4.59
C ARG A 366 -10.96 21.28 -3.30
N ALA A 367 -10.43 20.92 -2.12
CA ALA A 367 -11.06 21.15 -0.82
C ALA A 367 -11.41 22.63 -0.63
N ARG A 368 -12.61 22.92 -0.12
CA ARG A 368 -13.12 24.27 0.12
C ARG A 368 -13.43 24.54 1.57
N LYS A 369 -13.91 23.53 2.31
CA LYS A 369 -14.29 23.61 3.72
C LYS A 369 -13.32 22.84 4.58
N TYR A 370 -13.15 21.57 4.28
CA TYR A 370 -12.29 20.68 5.06
C TYR A 370 -11.74 19.50 4.26
N VAL A 371 -10.62 18.97 4.69
CA VAL A 371 -10.11 17.65 4.33
C VAL A 371 -9.57 16.95 5.58
N TYR A 372 -10.12 15.78 5.90
CA TYR A 372 -9.73 14.97 7.05
C TYR A 372 -9.10 13.68 6.60
N ILE A 373 -7.96 13.33 7.21
CA ILE A 373 -7.07 12.26 6.75
C ILE A 373 -6.71 11.36 7.92
N CYS A 374 -6.87 10.04 7.74
CA CYS A 374 -6.28 9.02 8.60
C CYS A 374 -5.13 8.34 7.86
N THR A 375 -3.97 8.23 8.50
CA THR A 375 -2.82 7.51 7.94
C THR A 375 -1.92 6.95 9.05
N PRO A 376 -1.42 5.70 8.94
CA PRO A 376 -0.48 5.16 9.92
C PRO A 376 0.91 5.78 9.84
N TYR A 377 1.27 6.29 8.67
CA TYR A 377 2.58 6.91 8.40
C TYR A 377 2.39 8.22 7.65
N LEU A 378 3.08 9.26 8.10
CA LEU A 378 3.08 10.58 7.47
C LEU A 378 4.51 10.93 7.05
N ILE A 379 4.93 10.36 5.92
CA ILE A 379 6.29 10.49 5.36
C ILE A 379 6.13 10.94 3.91
N ILE A 380 5.72 12.17 3.75
CA ILE A 380 5.26 12.75 2.48
C ILE A 380 6.39 13.45 1.73
N ASP A 381 6.23 13.56 0.43
CA ASP A 381 7.12 14.33 -0.42
C ASP A 381 6.81 15.84 -0.39
N ASN A 382 7.50 16.60 -1.24
CA ASN A 382 7.35 18.05 -1.26
C ASN A 382 6.03 18.50 -1.89
N GLU A 383 5.52 17.75 -2.84
CA GLU A 383 4.26 18.02 -3.54
C GLU A 383 3.07 17.90 -2.58
N MET A 384 3.00 16.80 -1.84
CA MET A 384 1.97 16.57 -0.82
C MET A 384 2.08 17.57 0.34
N MET A 385 3.31 17.84 0.81
CA MET A 385 3.56 18.85 1.84
C MET A 385 3.04 20.22 1.41
N THR A 386 3.35 20.62 0.17
CA THR A 386 2.93 21.90 -0.38
C THR A 386 1.42 22.00 -0.51
N ALA A 387 0.77 20.95 -0.99
CA ALA A 387 -0.69 20.91 -1.15
C ALA A 387 -1.42 21.05 0.20
N LEU A 388 -1.01 20.29 1.22
CA LEU A 388 -1.59 20.35 2.57
C LEU A 388 -1.39 21.73 3.21
N CYS A 389 -0.17 22.27 3.13
CA CYS A 389 0.14 23.59 3.66
C CYS A 389 -0.65 24.70 2.94
N LEU A 390 -0.80 24.61 1.61
CA LEU A 390 -1.54 25.60 0.82
C LEU A 390 -3.04 25.54 1.16
N ALA A 391 -3.64 24.36 1.25
CA ALA A 391 -5.03 24.19 1.63
C ALA A 391 -5.31 24.84 3.00
N ALA A 392 -4.50 24.53 4.03
CA ALA A 392 -4.66 25.10 5.36
C ALA A 392 -4.48 26.63 5.36
N LYS A 393 -3.46 27.16 4.68
CA LYS A 393 -3.25 28.62 4.54
C LYS A 393 -4.35 29.33 3.77
N SER A 394 -5.08 28.59 2.94
CA SER A 394 -6.25 29.11 2.19
C SER A 394 -7.54 29.07 3.00
N GLY A 395 -7.49 28.62 4.26
CA GLY A 395 -8.64 28.59 5.17
C GLY A 395 -9.42 27.27 5.17
N VAL A 396 -8.89 26.21 4.51
CA VAL A 396 -9.47 24.85 4.59
C VAL A 396 -9.09 24.24 5.94
N ASP A 397 -10.04 23.63 6.65
CA ASP A 397 -9.79 22.87 7.88
C ASP A 397 -9.13 21.53 7.52
N VAL A 398 -7.80 21.49 7.61
CA VAL A 398 -7.00 20.30 7.31
C VAL A 398 -6.67 19.57 8.62
N ARG A 399 -7.18 18.34 8.78
CA ARG A 399 -6.90 17.51 9.95
C ARG A 399 -6.28 16.18 9.56
N ILE A 400 -5.19 15.81 10.24
CA ILE A 400 -4.48 14.55 10.02
C ILE A 400 -4.42 13.78 11.33
N MET A 401 -4.85 12.53 11.28
CA MET A 401 -4.80 11.61 12.41
C MET A 401 -3.76 10.53 12.17
N THR A 402 -2.86 10.34 13.14
CA THR A 402 -1.77 9.37 13.11
C THR A 402 -1.79 8.49 14.37
N PRO A 403 -1.07 7.35 14.43
CA PRO A 403 -1.00 6.54 15.64
C PRO A 403 -0.32 7.26 16.82
N GLY A 404 -0.85 7.14 18.03
CA GLY A 404 -0.16 7.52 19.26
C GLY A 404 0.79 6.40 19.77
N ILE A 405 0.45 5.13 19.52
CA ILE A 405 1.29 3.97 19.82
C ILE A 405 1.83 3.38 18.51
N PRO A 406 3.12 3.54 18.19
CA PRO A 406 3.66 3.11 16.89
C PRO A 406 3.97 1.61 16.84
N ASP A 407 3.87 1.01 15.66
CA ASP A 407 4.40 -0.33 15.34
C ASP A 407 5.92 -0.33 15.16
N LYS A 408 6.49 0.76 14.61
CA LYS A 408 7.91 0.96 14.32
C LYS A 408 8.39 2.33 14.82
N LYS A 409 9.19 2.34 15.88
CA LYS A 409 9.67 3.58 16.52
C LYS A 409 10.42 4.51 15.58
N MET A 410 11.24 3.98 14.66
CA MET A 410 12.02 4.78 13.71
C MET A 410 11.11 5.48 12.70
N VAL A 411 10.13 4.78 12.15
CA VAL A 411 9.13 5.32 11.22
C VAL A 411 8.28 6.38 11.91
N PHE A 412 7.93 6.17 13.17
CA PHE A 412 7.19 7.16 13.96
C PHE A 412 7.99 8.42 14.22
N LEU A 413 9.28 8.30 14.57
CA LEU A 413 10.16 9.46 14.72
C LEU A 413 10.28 10.24 13.40
N LEU A 414 10.32 9.55 12.29
CA LEU A 414 10.33 10.18 10.96
C LEU A 414 8.99 10.87 10.67
N THR A 415 7.85 10.20 10.90
CA THR A 415 6.51 10.81 10.80
C THR A 415 6.42 12.12 11.57
N GLN A 416 6.83 12.10 12.84
CA GLN A 416 6.81 13.28 13.70
C GLN A 416 7.76 14.41 13.24
N SER A 417 8.72 14.13 12.38
CA SER A 417 9.59 15.18 11.81
C SER A 417 8.88 16.07 10.77
N TYR A 418 7.75 15.63 10.25
CA TYR A 418 6.93 16.39 9.30
C TYR A 418 5.91 17.32 9.99
N TYR A 419 5.65 17.12 11.28
CA TYR A 419 4.61 17.84 12.03
C TYR A 419 4.86 19.35 12.11
N GLU A 420 6.08 19.77 12.44
CA GLU A 420 6.40 21.19 12.68
C GLU A 420 5.99 22.06 11.48
N GLN A 421 6.36 21.66 10.26
CA GLN A 421 6.07 22.42 9.04
C GLN A 421 4.55 22.45 8.72
N LEU A 422 3.83 21.36 8.95
CA LEU A 422 2.39 21.29 8.76
C LEU A 422 1.64 22.15 9.78
N LEU A 423 2.02 22.06 11.06
CA LEU A 423 1.43 22.87 12.14
C LEU A 423 1.68 24.38 11.93
N GLU A 424 2.85 24.77 11.46
CA GLU A 424 3.16 26.17 11.10
C GLU A 424 2.29 26.71 9.97
N ALA A 425 1.82 25.81 9.09
CA ALA A 425 0.91 26.18 8.01
C ALA A 425 -0.56 26.24 8.45
N GLY A 426 -0.90 25.77 9.66
CA GLY A 426 -2.26 25.72 10.17
C GLY A 426 -2.96 24.36 10.01
N VAL A 427 -2.22 23.30 9.63
CA VAL A 427 -2.75 21.93 9.64
C VAL A 427 -2.88 21.45 11.08
N HIS A 428 -3.97 20.79 11.42
CA HIS A 428 -4.19 20.19 12.74
C HIS A 428 -3.77 18.72 12.73
N ILE A 429 -2.90 18.32 13.67
CA ILE A 429 -2.40 16.95 13.78
C ILE A 429 -2.85 16.35 15.11
N TYR A 430 -3.30 15.10 15.05
CA TYR A 430 -3.82 14.36 16.19
C TYR A 430 -3.18 12.98 16.27
N GLU A 431 -2.78 12.54 17.48
CA GLU A 431 -2.26 11.19 17.74
C GLU A 431 -3.29 10.35 18.50
N TYR A 432 -3.72 9.24 17.89
CA TYR A 432 -4.70 8.30 18.44
C TYR A 432 -4.14 7.52 19.63
N GLN A 433 -4.67 7.76 20.83
CA GLN A 433 -4.09 7.26 22.07
C GLN A 433 -4.40 5.80 22.41
N PRO A 434 -5.58 5.22 22.10
CA PRO A 434 -5.90 3.86 22.52
C PRO A 434 -5.00 2.77 21.92
N GLY A 435 -4.30 3.07 20.81
CA GLY A 435 -3.47 2.08 20.17
C GLY A 435 -2.89 2.49 18.82
N PHE A 436 -2.85 1.54 17.89
CA PHE A 436 -2.31 1.74 16.56
C PHE A 436 -3.41 2.06 15.56
N LEU A 437 -3.43 3.28 15.06
CA LEU A 437 -4.30 3.70 13.97
C LEU A 437 -3.66 3.28 12.65
N HIS A 438 -4.31 2.36 11.94
CA HIS A 438 -3.84 1.84 10.65
C HIS A 438 -4.79 2.17 9.49
N ALA A 439 -5.86 2.93 9.73
CA ALA A 439 -6.78 3.39 8.69
C ALA A 439 -6.09 4.26 7.64
N LYS A 440 -6.52 4.15 6.40
CA LYS A 440 -6.13 4.97 5.25
C LYS A 440 -7.40 5.50 4.62
N SER A 441 -7.81 6.67 5.05
CA SER A 441 -9.04 7.30 4.57
C SER A 441 -8.86 8.80 4.40
N PHE A 442 -9.54 9.32 3.39
CA PHE A 442 -9.72 10.74 3.12
C PHE A 442 -11.21 11.04 3.06
N VAL A 443 -11.64 12.12 3.68
CA VAL A 443 -12.99 12.67 3.50
C VAL A 443 -12.90 14.18 3.33
N CYS A 444 -13.65 14.70 2.34
CA CYS A 444 -13.56 16.09 1.91
C CYS A 444 -14.92 16.66 1.61
N ASP A 445 -15.26 17.79 2.23
CA ASP A 445 -16.38 18.67 1.92
C ASP A 445 -17.77 17.98 1.87
N ASP A 446 -17.98 16.87 2.57
CA ASP A 446 -19.19 16.02 2.53
C ASP A 446 -19.49 15.39 1.15
N GLU A 447 -18.58 15.55 0.18
CA GLU A 447 -18.82 15.15 -1.21
C GLU A 447 -17.95 14.01 -1.70
N ILE A 448 -16.69 13.92 -1.25
CA ILE A 448 -15.71 12.94 -1.70
C ILE A 448 -15.08 12.21 -0.53
N ALA A 449 -14.88 10.91 -0.69
CA ALA A 449 -14.03 10.13 0.20
C ALA A 449 -13.21 9.11 -0.57
N VAL A 450 -12.11 8.67 0.04
CA VAL A 450 -11.32 7.52 -0.39
C VAL A 450 -11.04 6.62 0.82
N VAL A 451 -11.24 5.33 0.64
CA VAL A 451 -10.82 4.28 1.58
C VAL A 451 -10.01 3.24 0.82
N GLY A 452 -8.90 2.80 1.37
CA GLY A 452 -8.07 1.81 0.67
C GLY A 452 -6.84 1.37 1.43
N THR A 453 -5.82 1.03 0.67
CA THR A 453 -4.57 0.47 1.20
C THR A 453 -3.43 1.48 1.24
N ILE A 454 -3.57 2.64 0.57
CA ILE A 454 -2.52 3.60 0.26
C ILE A 454 -2.20 4.47 1.48
N ASN A 455 -1.03 4.28 2.08
CA ASN A 455 -0.51 5.14 3.14
C ASN A 455 0.09 6.43 2.57
N LEU A 456 0.23 7.46 3.41
CA LEU A 456 1.02 8.65 3.09
C LEU A 456 2.51 8.43 3.41
N ASP A 457 3.12 7.45 2.73
CA ASP A 457 4.57 7.19 2.80
C ASP A 457 5.13 6.81 1.42
N TYR A 458 6.45 7.00 1.23
CA TYR A 458 7.11 6.75 -0.05
C TYR A 458 6.96 5.32 -0.58
N ARG A 459 6.83 4.32 0.31
CA ARG A 459 6.65 2.93 -0.15
C ARG A 459 5.30 2.73 -0.78
N SER A 460 4.23 3.19 -0.12
CA SER A 460 2.88 3.11 -0.66
C SER A 460 2.73 3.94 -1.93
N LEU A 461 3.25 5.17 -1.93
CA LEU A 461 3.04 6.10 -3.06
C LEU A 461 3.90 5.76 -4.30
N TYR A 462 5.04 5.04 -4.16
CA TYR A 462 5.99 4.88 -5.27
C TYR A 462 6.46 3.45 -5.53
N LEU A 463 6.31 2.51 -4.59
CA LEU A 463 6.95 1.21 -4.66
C LEU A 463 6.00 0.01 -4.55
N HIS A 464 4.80 0.21 -4.02
CA HIS A 464 3.84 -0.87 -3.79
C HIS A 464 2.75 -0.89 -4.87
N PHE A 465 2.20 -2.09 -5.08
CA PHE A 465 0.88 -2.20 -5.68
C PHE A 465 -0.14 -1.90 -4.59
N GLU A 466 -1.00 -0.95 -4.85
CA GLU A 466 -1.99 -0.45 -3.92
C GLU A 466 -3.36 -0.39 -4.60
N ASN A 467 -4.42 -0.25 -3.80
CA ASN A 467 -5.75 0.06 -4.32
C ASN A 467 -6.52 0.99 -3.37
N GLY A 468 -7.45 1.71 -3.95
CA GLY A 468 -8.40 2.54 -3.22
C GLY A 468 -9.78 2.50 -3.86
N VAL A 469 -10.78 2.89 -3.11
CA VAL A 469 -12.13 3.15 -3.60
C VAL A 469 -12.42 4.62 -3.43
N TRP A 470 -12.63 5.29 -4.53
CA TRP A 470 -13.05 6.67 -4.58
C TRP A 470 -14.58 6.75 -4.62
N PHE A 471 -15.16 7.59 -3.75
CA PHE A 471 -16.59 7.80 -3.61
C PHE A 471 -16.94 9.27 -3.89
N TYR A 472 -18.04 9.51 -4.59
CA TYR A 472 -18.61 10.82 -4.77
C TYR A 472 -20.13 10.79 -4.54
N LYS A 473 -20.64 11.70 -3.68
CA LYS A 473 -22.06 11.80 -3.30
C LYS A 473 -22.65 10.45 -2.86
N ASN A 474 -21.88 9.65 -2.14
CA ASN A 474 -22.28 8.35 -1.61
C ASN A 474 -22.50 8.45 -0.09
N LYS A 475 -23.47 7.70 0.45
CA LYS A 475 -23.79 7.71 1.89
C LYS A 475 -22.60 7.32 2.78
N VAL A 476 -21.73 6.45 2.29
CA VAL A 476 -20.49 6.03 2.97
C VAL A 476 -19.61 7.23 3.38
N ILE A 477 -19.71 8.35 2.67
CA ILE A 477 -18.94 9.56 2.99
C ILE A 477 -19.30 10.10 4.38
N GLN A 478 -20.59 10.05 4.74
CA GLN A 478 -21.06 10.48 6.06
C GLN A 478 -20.65 9.51 7.17
N ASP A 479 -20.60 8.21 6.86
CA ASP A 479 -20.11 7.19 7.81
C ASP A 479 -18.63 7.39 8.11
N ILE A 480 -17.80 7.66 7.07
CA ILE A 480 -16.37 7.96 7.21
C ILE A 480 -16.14 9.25 7.99
N LEU A 481 -16.94 10.29 7.72
CA LEU A 481 -16.86 11.56 8.45
C LEU A 481 -17.21 11.37 9.93
N SER A 482 -18.30 10.64 10.21
CA SER A 482 -18.74 10.35 11.57
C SER A 482 -17.68 9.57 12.34
N ASP A 483 -17.10 8.52 11.71
CA ASP A 483 -16.02 7.75 12.31
C ASP A 483 -14.78 8.61 12.61
N PHE A 484 -14.40 9.50 11.69
CA PHE A 484 -13.30 10.43 11.93
C PHE A 484 -13.58 11.32 13.14
N GLN A 485 -14.78 11.91 13.22
CA GLN A 485 -15.17 12.79 14.31
C GLN A 485 -15.27 12.06 15.66
N GLU A 486 -15.78 10.84 15.69
CA GLU A 486 -15.83 10.01 16.89
C GLU A 486 -14.42 9.62 17.34
N THR A 487 -13.55 9.19 16.41
CA THR A 487 -12.17 8.80 16.70
C THR A 487 -11.36 9.99 17.24
N LEU A 488 -11.67 11.21 16.82
CA LEU A 488 -11.00 12.42 17.30
C LEU A 488 -11.11 12.59 18.82
N ASN A 489 -12.22 12.12 19.44
CA ASN A 489 -12.41 12.18 20.90
C ASN A 489 -11.39 11.31 21.68
N TYR A 490 -10.72 10.41 21.00
CA TYR A 490 -9.68 9.52 21.57
C TYR A 490 -8.27 9.94 21.18
N CYS A 491 -8.10 11.12 20.59
CA CYS A 491 -6.82 11.60 20.09
C CYS A 491 -6.32 12.82 20.89
N ASP A 492 -5.01 12.89 21.06
CA ASP A 492 -4.35 14.07 21.60
C ASP A 492 -3.95 15.02 20.47
N PRO A 493 -4.30 16.32 20.55
CA PRO A 493 -3.85 17.31 19.59
C PRO A 493 -2.35 17.60 19.78
N ILE A 494 -1.61 17.65 18.69
CA ILE A 494 -0.18 17.97 18.72
C ILE A 494 0.01 19.48 18.57
N SER A 495 0.75 20.06 19.50
CA SER A 495 1.08 21.49 19.48
C SER A 495 2.43 21.74 18.79
N ILE A 496 2.63 22.98 18.30
CA ILE A 496 3.92 23.38 17.75
C ILE A 496 5.03 23.36 18.79
N ASP A 497 4.69 23.65 20.06
CA ASP A 497 5.62 23.61 21.19
C ASP A 497 6.15 22.21 21.45
N PHE A 498 5.32 21.18 21.26
CA PHE A 498 5.76 19.78 21.33
C PHE A 498 6.89 19.51 20.33
N CYS A 499 6.83 20.04 19.13
CA CYS A 499 7.86 19.86 18.11
C CYS A 499 9.13 20.65 18.44
N ARG A 500 8.99 21.92 18.86
CA ARG A 500 10.10 22.85 19.11
C ARG A 500 10.87 22.54 20.39
N ASN A 501 10.21 22.06 21.42
CA ASN A 501 10.82 21.74 22.72
C ASN A 501 11.49 20.34 22.74
N ARG A 502 11.54 19.62 21.62
CA ARG A 502 12.25 18.35 21.54
C ARG A 502 13.74 18.49 21.74
N ASN A 503 14.32 17.46 22.39
CA ASN A 503 15.77 17.36 22.56
C ASN A 503 16.49 17.50 21.21
N ILE A 504 17.55 18.32 21.19
CA ILE A 504 18.34 18.62 19.98
C ILE A 504 18.91 17.38 19.30
N VAL A 505 19.24 16.33 20.09
CA VAL A 505 19.75 15.06 19.56
C VAL A 505 18.67 14.34 18.77
N ILE A 506 17.41 14.35 19.26
CA ILE A 506 16.27 13.76 18.55
C ILE A 506 15.99 14.52 17.25
N ARG A 507 16.03 15.86 17.28
CA ARG A 507 15.83 16.70 16.08
C ARG A 507 16.93 16.45 15.04
N ALA A 508 18.19 16.37 15.46
CA ALA A 508 19.31 16.05 14.58
C ALA A 508 19.14 14.65 13.95
N PHE A 509 18.72 13.67 14.75
CA PHE A 509 18.45 12.32 14.28
C PHE A 509 17.28 12.28 13.29
N GLN A 510 16.19 12.98 13.55
CA GLN A 510 15.06 13.15 12.63
C GLN A 510 15.50 13.77 11.29
N SER A 511 16.39 14.78 11.32
CA SER A 511 16.94 15.40 10.10
C SER A 511 17.75 14.40 9.26
N ILE A 512 18.52 13.52 9.93
CA ILE A 512 19.23 12.43 9.25
C ILE A 512 18.23 11.42 8.66
N LEU A 513 17.20 11.01 9.42
CA LEU A 513 16.18 10.09 8.93
C LEU A 513 15.45 10.63 7.69
N ARG A 514 15.18 11.94 7.63
CA ARG A 514 14.55 12.56 6.44
C ARG A 514 15.36 12.40 5.16
N LEU A 515 16.70 12.35 5.22
CA LEU A 515 17.52 12.05 4.05
C LEU A 515 17.29 10.65 3.50
N PHE A 516 16.91 9.71 4.37
CA PHE A 516 16.66 8.32 4.01
C PHE A 516 15.16 8.01 3.85
N ALA A 517 14.29 9.00 4.03
CA ALA A 517 12.83 8.83 3.89
C ALA A 517 12.40 8.09 2.62
N PRO A 518 12.97 8.38 1.42
CA PRO A 518 12.62 7.66 0.20
C PRO A 518 13.06 6.19 0.18
N LEU A 519 13.91 5.77 1.12
CA LEU A 519 14.44 4.40 1.21
C LEU A 519 13.75 3.58 2.31
N LEU A 520 12.99 4.25 3.20
CA LEU A 520 12.28 3.64 4.33
C LEU A 520 10.84 3.33 3.99
#